data_4eb85fa4e69df176783dcfc3ee0291ff
#
_entry.id   4eb85fa4e69df176783dcfc3ee0291ff
#
_cell.length_a   1.000
_cell.length_b   1.000
_cell.length_c   1.000
_cell.angle_alpha   90.00
_cell.angle_beta   90.00
_cell.angle_gamma   90.00
#
_symmetry.space_group_name_H-M   'P 1'
#
loop_
_entity.id
_entity.type
_entity.pdbx_description
1 polymer ?
#
loop_
_entity_poly.entity_id
_entity_poly.type
_entity_poly.pdbx_seq_one_letter_code
_entity_poly.pdbx_strand_id
1 'polypeptide(L)'
;ESDEQRTDALEAVLEQHPDCLLCCDDRIAFDLMRELRNRHIRVPEQLRLASLYDSELLSGTTPAISAVQFDAERLGSTACRMLLDVMAGKDIPLRQVQGYQVILRESTK
;
A
#
# COMPACT_ATOMS: atom_id res chain seq x y z
N GLU A 1 -16.08 -5.65 -7.26
CA GLU A 1 -16.21 -6.52 -6.06
C GLU A 1 -17.30 -5.94 -5.17
N SER A 2 -18.27 -6.77 -4.80
CA SER A 2 -19.33 -6.36 -3.88
C SER A 2 -18.78 -6.21 -2.45
N ASP A 3 -19.43 -5.39 -1.63
CA ASP A 3 -19.04 -5.22 -0.22
C ASP A 3 -19.13 -6.54 0.56
N GLU A 4 -20.05 -7.44 0.20
CA GLU A 4 -20.15 -8.80 0.76
C GLU A 4 -18.89 -9.62 0.51
N GLN A 5 -18.36 -9.63 -0.73
CA GLN A 5 -17.14 -10.38 -1.06
C GLN A 5 -15.91 -9.89 -0.28
N ARG A 6 -15.83 -8.59 -0.02
CA ARG A 6 -14.75 -8.01 0.79
C ARG A 6 -14.87 -8.42 2.25
N THR A 7 -16.08 -8.44 2.77
CA THR A 7 -16.36 -8.86 4.14
C THR A 7 -16.01 -10.33 4.35
N ASP A 8 -16.44 -11.20 3.45
CA ASP A 8 -16.14 -12.65 3.50
C ASP A 8 -14.63 -12.92 3.41
N ALA A 9 -13.93 -12.22 2.52
CA ALA A 9 -12.47 -12.32 2.39
C ALA A 9 -11.75 -11.89 3.66
N LEU A 10 -12.18 -10.81 4.28
CA LEU A 10 -11.60 -10.35 5.54
C LEU A 10 -11.84 -11.34 6.68
N GLU A 11 -13.04 -11.90 6.79
CA GLU A 11 -13.35 -12.91 7.81
C GLU A 11 -12.45 -14.14 7.66
N ALA A 12 -12.30 -14.67 6.46
CA ALA A 12 -11.43 -15.78 6.18
C ALA A 12 -9.97 -15.52 6.56
N VAL A 13 -9.48 -14.29 6.35
CA VAL A 13 -8.14 -13.88 6.75
C VAL A 13 -8.01 -13.78 8.27
N LEU A 14 -8.98 -13.17 8.94
CA LEU A 14 -8.96 -12.99 10.40
C LEU A 14 -9.06 -14.34 11.16
N GLU A 15 -9.73 -15.33 10.60
CA GLU A 15 -9.79 -16.69 11.14
C GLU A 15 -8.41 -17.36 11.24
N GLN A 16 -7.45 -16.92 10.42
CA GLN A 16 -6.07 -17.41 10.48
C GLN A 16 -5.24 -16.75 11.61
N HIS A 17 -5.82 -15.84 12.37
CA HIS A 17 -5.17 -15.09 13.46
C HIS A 17 -3.82 -14.46 13.07
N PRO A 18 -3.77 -13.66 11.99
CA PRO A 18 -2.52 -13.04 11.55
C PRO A 18 -2.04 -11.98 12.55
N ASP A 19 -0.73 -11.83 12.68
CA ASP A 19 -0.12 -10.75 13.46
C ASP A 19 -0.06 -9.43 12.70
N CYS A 20 -0.04 -9.50 11.37
CA CYS A 20 0.03 -8.34 10.49
C CYS A 20 -0.69 -8.61 9.17
N LEU A 21 -1.35 -7.59 8.64
CA LEU A 21 -1.89 -7.58 7.27
C LEU A 21 -1.10 -6.59 6.41
N LEU A 22 -0.68 -7.06 5.24
CA LEU A 22 -0.03 -6.25 4.24
C LEU A 22 -0.98 -6.04 3.06
N CYS A 23 -1.43 -4.81 2.85
CA CYS A 23 -2.34 -4.44 1.78
C CYS A 23 -1.58 -4.09 0.50
N CYS A 24 -2.14 -4.46 -0.65
CA CYS A 24 -1.51 -4.20 -1.95
C CYS A 24 -1.50 -2.72 -2.32
N ASP A 25 -2.48 -1.95 -1.85
CA ASP A 25 -2.58 -0.51 -2.12
C ASP A 25 -3.13 0.29 -0.93
N ASP A 26 -3.07 1.61 -1.05
CA ASP A 26 -3.47 2.56 -0.03
C ASP A 26 -4.98 2.57 0.22
N ARG A 27 -5.78 2.43 -0.81
CA ARG A 27 -7.25 2.45 -0.68
C ARG A 27 -7.75 1.23 0.08
N ILE A 28 -7.22 0.05 -0.23
CA ILE A 28 -7.52 -1.18 0.51
C ILE A 28 -7.11 -1.04 1.98
N ALA A 29 -5.90 -0.51 2.24
CA ALA A 29 -5.43 -0.30 3.60
C ALA A 29 -6.31 0.68 4.38
N PHE A 30 -6.75 1.77 3.76
CA PHE A 30 -7.64 2.75 4.36
C PHE A 30 -9.01 2.14 4.70
N ASP A 31 -9.64 1.45 3.75
CA ASP A 31 -10.94 0.81 3.93
C ASP A 31 -10.86 -0.30 5.01
N LEU A 32 -9.77 -1.07 5.00
CA LEU A 32 -9.52 -2.11 6.00
C LEU A 32 -9.35 -1.53 7.41
N MET A 33 -8.61 -0.44 7.57
CA MET A 33 -8.47 0.25 8.86
C MET A 33 -9.83 0.66 9.43
N ARG A 34 -10.71 1.18 8.58
CA ARG A 34 -12.08 1.53 8.97
C ARG A 34 -12.87 0.31 9.41
N GLU A 35 -12.77 -0.79 8.67
CA GLU A 35 -13.48 -2.03 8.99
C GLU A 35 -12.96 -2.68 10.28
N LEU A 36 -11.66 -2.71 10.51
CA LEU A 36 -11.06 -3.19 11.76
C LEU A 36 -11.55 -2.37 12.96
N ARG A 37 -11.66 -1.06 12.80
CA ARG A 37 -12.21 -0.17 13.83
C ARG A 37 -13.69 -0.49 14.12
N ASN A 38 -14.51 -0.71 13.09
CA ASN A 38 -15.92 -1.09 13.25
C ASN A 38 -16.08 -2.40 14.02
N ARG A 39 -15.12 -3.32 13.84
CA ARG A 39 -15.06 -4.62 14.55
C ARG A 39 -14.40 -4.54 15.93
N HIS A 40 -14.01 -3.34 16.37
CA HIS A 40 -13.26 -3.12 17.62
C HIS A 40 -11.92 -3.86 17.72
N ILE A 41 -11.29 -4.14 16.57
CA ILE A 41 -9.95 -4.71 16.51
C ILE A 41 -8.94 -3.56 16.59
N ARG A 42 -8.09 -3.58 17.60
CA ARG A 42 -7.11 -2.51 17.86
C ARG A 42 -5.85 -2.71 17.02
N VAL A 43 -5.47 -1.65 16.32
CA VAL A 43 -4.23 -1.56 15.54
C VAL A 43 -3.31 -0.55 16.25
N PRO A 44 -2.07 -0.91 16.61
CA PRO A 44 -1.32 -2.14 16.27
C PRO A 44 -1.40 -3.27 17.31
N GLU A 45 -2.12 -3.10 18.42
CA GLU A 45 -2.02 -3.98 19.59
C GLU A 45 -2.49 -5.41 19.30
N GLN A 46 -3.58 -5.57 18.59
CA GLN A 46 -4.15 -6.88 18.23
C GLN A 46 -3.77 -7.32 16.82
N LEU A 47 -3.61 -6.35 15.92
CA LEU A 47 -3.29 -6.60 14.51
C LEU A 47 -2.52 -5.41 13.96
N ARG A 48 -1.38 -5.67 13.33
CA ARG A 48 -0.61 -4.66 12.60
C ARG A 48 -1.10 -4.53 11.17
N LEU A 49 -0.97 -3.34 10.61
CA LEU A 49 -1.41 -3.05 9.25
C LEU A 49 -0.36 -2.24 8.50
N ALA A 50 -0.05 -2.66 7.28
CA ALA A 50 0.87 -1.95 6.39
C ALA A 50 0.37 -1.99 4.95
N SER A 51 0.88 -1.08 4.12
CA SER A 51 0.54 -0.98 2.71
C SER A 51 1.79 -1.02 1.84
N LEU A 52 1.68 -1.65 0.67
CA LEU A 52 2.73 -1.62 -0.36
C LEU A 52 2.77 -0.32 -1.16
N TYR A 53 1.79 0.55 -0.98
CA TYR A 53 1.74 1.87 -1.62
C TYR A 53 1.34 2.95 -0.60
N ASP A 54 2.10 4.05 -0.56
CA ASP A 54 1.83 5.18 0.33
C ASP A 54 1.05 6.28 -0.38
N SER A 55 0.19 6.95 0.38
CA SER A 55 -0.49 8.18 -0.02
C SER A 55 -0.83 9.03 1.20
N GLU A 56 -1.31 10.25 0.96
CA GLU A 56 -1.78 11.14 2.03
C GLU A 56 -2.92 10.53 2.86
N LEU A 57 -3.70 9.61 2.27
CA LEU A 57 -4.75 8.90 2.99
C LEU A 57 -4.21 8.16 4.21
N LEU A 58 -3.05 7.51 4.05
CA LEU A 58 -2.48 6.64 5.09
C LEU A 58 -1.80 7.41 6.22
N SER A 59 -1.24 8.57 5.93
CA SER A 59 -0.68 9.48 6.94
C SER A 59 -1.76 10.18 7.75
N GLY A 60 -2.96 10.33 7.19
CA GLY A 60 -4.11 10.99 7.82
C GLY A 60 -4.98 10.08 8.67
N THR A 61 -4.75 8.76 8.68
CA THR A 61 -5.50 7.83 9.56
C THR A 61 -5.01 7.88 11.00
N THR A 62 -5.83 7.38 11.92
CA THR A 62 -5.46 7.21 13.33
C THR A 62 -5.76 5.78 13.77
N PRO A 63 -4.74 4.94 14.02
CA PRO A 63 -3.30 5.21 13.85
C PRO A 63 -2.91 5.39 12.38
N ALA A 64 -1.85 6.16 12.12
CA ALA A 64 -1.32 6.34 10.77
C ALA A 64 -0.69 5.03 10.28
N ILE A 65 -0.91 4.70 9.00
CA ILE A 65 -0.56 3.40 8.42
C ILE A 65 0.84 3.43 7.82
N SER A 66 1.68 2.48 8.22
CA SER A 66 3.00 2.24 7.63
C SER A 66 2.88 1.81 6.17
N ALA A 67 3.76 2.31 5.32
CA ALA A 67 3.67 2.05 3.89
C ALA A 67 5.02 2.10 3.17
N VAL A 68 5.04 1.55 1.97
CA VAL A 68 6.16 1.71 1.03
C VAL A 68 5.89 2.94 0.17
N GLN A 69 6.85 3.86 0.15
CA GLN A 69 6.78 5.10 -0.62
C GLN A 69 7.70 5.04 -1.84
N PHE A 70 7.15 5.42 -2.98
CA PHE A 70 7.89 5.60 -4.23
C PHE A 70 7.88 7.08 -4.62
N ASP A 71 8.94 7.53 -5.26
CA ASP A 71 8.97 8.83 -5.92
C ASP A 71 8.22 8.70 -7.26
N ALA A 72 6.91 8.94 -7.23
CA ALA A 72 6.02 8.81 -8.39
C ALA A 72 6.35 9.81 -9.50
N GLU A 73 6.80 11.01 -9.15
CA GLU A 73 7.23 12.03 -10.11
C GLU A 73 8.47 11.57 -10.87
N ARG A 74 9.48 11.07 -10.16
CA ARG A 74 10.68 10.51 -10.76
C ARG A 74 10.40 9.30 -11.62
N LEU A 75 9.51 8.41 -11.15
CA LEU A 75 9.08 7.23 -11.90
C LEU A 75 8.42 7.64 -13.23
N GLY A 76 7.50 8.59 -13.19
CA GLY A 76 6.82 9.12 -14.37
C GLY A 76 7.78 9.80 -15.35
N SER A 77 8.68 10.64 -14.85
CA SER A 77 9.70 11.33 -15.66
C SER A 77 10.65 10.34 -16.33
N THR A 78 11.09 9.32 -15.61
CA THR A 78 11.96 8.26 -16.14
C THR A 78 11.24 7.47 -17.24
N ALA A 79 10.00 7.05 -17.00
CA ALA A 79 9.20 6.31 -17.98
C ALA A 79 8.97 7.13 -19.26
N CYS A 80 8.66 8.41 -19.14
CA CYS A 80 8.46 9.31 -20.27
C CYS A 80 9.74 9.47 -21.08
N ARG A 81 10.89 9.65 -20.43
CA ARG A 81 12.20 9.76 -21.10
C ARG A 81 12.55 8.47 -21.85
N MET A 82 12.33 7.32 -21.22
CA MET A 82 12.54 6.03 -21.87
C MET A 82 11.67 5.87 -23.11
N LEU A 83 10.41 6.25 -23.05
CA LEU A 83 9.51 6.21 -24.20
C LEU A 83 10.00 7.11 -25.34
N LEU A 84 10.37 8.34 -25.04
CA LEU A 84 10.90 9.28 -26.04
C LEU A 84 12.19 8.77 -26.68
N ASP A 85 13.08 8.16 -25.90
CA ASP A 85 14.32 7.57 -26.40
C ASP A 85 14.03 6.37 -27.33
N VAL A 86 13.10 5.51 -27.00
CA VAL A 86 12.65 4.41 -27.88
C VAL A 86 12.07 4.96 -29.19
N MET A 87 11.22 5.99 -29.12
CA MET A 87 10.64 6.63 -30.30
C MET A 87 11.70 7.29 -31.20
N ALA A 88 12.79 7.77 -30.61
CA ALA A 88 13.94 8.31 -31.36
C ALA A 88 14.89 7.24 -31.91
N GLY A 89 14.60 5.96 -31.72
CA GLY A 89 15.43 4.85 -32.20
C GLY A 89 16.69 4.61 -31.37
N LYS A 90 16.77 5.15 -30.16
CA LYS A 90 17.90 4.92 -29.25
C LYS A 90 17.81 3.52 -28.64
N ASP A 91 18.99 2.93 -28.41
CA ASP A 91 19.12 1.69 -27.65
C ASP A 91 19.10 2.00 -26.15
N ILE A 92 18.11 1.48 -25.43
CA ILE A 92 17.91 1.71 -24.01
C ILE A 92 17.70 0.40 -23.25
N PRO A 93 17.98 0.36 -21.93
CA PRO A 93 17.61 -0.77 -21.10
C PRO A 93 16.10 -1.01 -21.14
N LEU A 94 15.69 -2.27 -21.30
CA LEU A 94 14.26 -2.65 -21.31
C LEU A 94 13.60 -2.51 -19.93
N ARG A 95 14.42 -2.41 -18.88
CA ARG A 95 13.96 -2.32 -17.49
C ARG A 95 14.84 -1.38 -16.70
N GLN A 96 14.21 -0.45 -16.00
CA GLN A 96 14.87 0.41 -15.02
C GLN A 96 14.13 0.36 -13.70
N VAL A 97 14.82 -0.07 -12.66
CA VAL A 97 14.27 -0.18 -11.30
C VAL A 97 14.48 1.14 -10.56
N GLN A 98 13.40 1.66 -9.97
CA GLN A 98 13.47 2.82 -9.10
C GLN A 98 13.58 2.40 -7.63
N GLY A 99 14.19 3.25 -6.82
CA GLY A 99 14.28 3.05 -5.39
C GLY A 99 12.93 3.25 -4.66
N TYR A 100 12.88 2.80 -3.42
CA TYR A 100 11.72 2.96 -2.53
C TYR A 100 12.19 3.28 -1.11
N GLN A 101 11.26 3.76 -0.30
CA GLN A 101 11.45 3.96 1.14
C GLN A 101 10.35 3.24 1.91
N VAL A 102 10.68 2.69 3.07
CA VAL A 102 9.69 2.16 4.01
C VAL A 102 9.43 3.23 5.07
N ILE A 103 8.20 3.70 5.12
CA ILE A 103 7.76 4.71 6.09
C ILE A 103 7.05 3.99 7.24
N LEU A 104 7.71 3.90 8.38
CA LEU A 104 7.15 3.28 9.57
C LEU A 104 6.31 4.30 10.35
N ARG A 105 5.05 3.95 10.58
CA ARG A 105 4.07 4.74 11.34
C ARG A 105 3.49 3.90 12.49
N GLU A 106 2.49 4.42 13.18
CA GLU A 106 1.93 3.80 14.40
C GLU A 106 1.33 2.41 14.15
N SER A 107 0.81 2.13 12.97
CA SER A 107 0.08 0.87 12.66
C SER A 107 0.93 -0.40 12.74
N THR A 108 2.26 -0.26 12.81
CA THR A 108 3.21 -1.38 12.89
C THR A 108 4.13 -1.34 14.11
N LYS A 109 3.92 -0.40 15.00
CA LYS A 109 4.73 -0.24 16.22
C LYS A 109 4.43 -1.26 17.30
#